data_720dff6e1c7adae3b8c2f9b35e5e2126
#
_entry.id   720dff6e1c7adae3b8c2f9b35e5e2126
#
_cell.length_a   1.000
_cell.length_b   1.000
_cell.length_c   1.000
_cell.angle_alpha   90.00
_cell.angle_beta   90.00
_cell.angle_gamma   90.00
#
_symmetry.space_group_name_H-M   'P 1'
#
loop_
_entity.id
_entity.type
_entity.pdbx_description
1 polymer ?
#
loop_
_entity_poly.entity_id
_entity_poly.type
_entity_poly.pdbx_seq_one_letter_code
_entity_poly.pdbx_strand_id
1 'polypeptide(L)'
;MPLVTTNEMLKKAVKVIIWATVIWLLFLSVTRIAGIIAKYEIYIKTDWAVAVVGAALALGTVIATEIARKEPFPVFYRVLLILTVPVSIVSTFPLISQRGNIAATFGAVATVICCLFAAIRVGLPPKFGIPASLISLLIVVPLCIDAFFTVMLKNFGETTVVDTFESTDGTYYAELISDSEGALGGSTRVKVY
;
A
#
# COMPACT_ATOMS: atom_id res chain seq x y z
N MET A 1 28.10 34.00 1.31
CA MET A 1 26.79 34.06 1.98
C MET A 1 25.66 33.19 1.39
N PRO A 2 25.66 32.65 0.16
CA PRO A 2 24.54 31.85 -0.37
C PRO A 2 24.45 30.40 0.14
N LEU A 3 25.56 29.80 0.61
CA LEU A 3 25.58 28.37 1.02
C LEU A 3 24.82 28.04 2.31
N VAL A 4 24.73 28.99 3.24
CA VAL A 4 24.05 28.78 4.54
C VAL A 4 22.51 28.74 4.32
N THR A 5 22.01 29.57 3.43
CA THR A 5 20.55 29.62 3.12
C THR A 5 20.07 28.36 2.42
N THR A 6 20.90 27.76 1.53
CA THR A 6 20.54 26.55 0.80
C THR A 6 20.42 25.34 1.75
N ASN A 7 21.32 25.22 2.73
CA ASN A 7 21.31 24.11 3.70
C ASN A 7 20.08 24.18 4.64
N GLU A 8 19.70 25.39 5.08
CA GLU A 8 18.51 25.58 5.91
C GLU A 8 17.20 25.28 5.13
N MET A 9 17.13 25.67 3.87
CA MET A 9 15.99 25.35 3.02
C MET A 9 15.87 23.83 2.81
N LEU A 10 17.00 23.14 2.58
CA LEU A 10 17.02 21.70 2.42
C LEU A 10 16.51 20.98 3.68
N LYS A 11 16.97 21.40 4.88
CA LYS A 11 16.50 20.86 6.16
C LYS A 11 14.99 21.04 6.35
N LYS A 12 14.45 22.19 5.96
CA LYS A 12 13.01 22.46 6.02
C LYS A 12 12.25 21.55 5.05
N ALA A 13 12.73 21.41 3.82
CA ALA A 13 12.11 20.54 2.82
C ALA A 13 12.07 19.08 3.28
N VAL A 14 13.16 18.55 3.85
CA VAL A 14 13.21 17.19 4.41
C VAL A 14 12.16 16.99 5.49
N LYS A 15 12.04 17.94 6.42
CA LYS A 15 11.02 17.86 7.48
C LYS A 15 9.60 17.86 6.92
N VAL A 16 9.33 18.71 5.92
CA VAL A 16 8.02 18.79 5.26
C VAL A 16 7.66 17.47 4.58
N ILE A 17 8.61 16.86 3.86
CA ILE A 17 8.37 15.58 3.18
C ILE A 17 8.08 14.47 4.19
N ILE A 18 8.85 14.37 5.28
CA ILE A 18 8.61 13.38 6.34
C ILE A 18 7.21 13.57 6.93
N TRP A 19 6.83 14.81 7.26
CA TRP A 19 5.51 15.10 7.80
C TRP A 19 4.39 14.79 6.81
N ALA A 20 4.56 15.13 5.53
CA ALA A 20 3.58 14.82 4.49
C ALA A 20 3.35 13.31 4.39
N THR A 21 4.43 12.50 4.42
CA THR A 21 4.34 11.04 4.40
C THR A 21 3.61 10.51 5.64
N VAL A 22 3.97 10.99 6.82
CA VAL A 22 3.32 10.57 8.07
C VAL A 22 1.85 10.92 8.08
N ILE A 23 1.48 12.15 7.73
CA ILE A 23 0.08 12.59 7.68
C ILE A 23 -0.72 11.75 6.69
N TRP A 24 -0.16 11.48 5.50
CA TRP A 24 -0.79 10.65 4.50
C TRP A 24 -1.06 9.22 5.01
N LEU A 25 -0.05 8.58 5.58
CA LEU A 25 -0.18 7.22 6.11
C LEU A 25 -1.16 7.16 7.31
N LEU A 26 -1.11 8.15 8.19
CA LEU A 26 -2.06 8.25 9.31
C LEU A 26 -3.49 8.46 8.82
N PHE A 27 -3.69 9.33 7.84
CA PHE A 27 -5.01 9.55 7.23
C PHE A 27 -5.59 8.24 6.69
N LEU A 28 -4.80 7.47 5.93
CA LEU A 28 -5.23 6.16 5.42
C LEU A 28 -5.51 5.16 6.54
N SER A 29 -4.67 5.12 7.57
CA SER A 29 -4.87 4.22 8.71
C SER A 29 -6.12 4.57 9.51
N VAL A 30 -6.36 5.85 9.78
CA VAL A 30 -7.54 6.32 10.52
C VAL A 30 -8.82 6.05 9.75
N THR A 31 -8.87 6.34 8.45
CA THR A 31 -10.04 6.04 7.62
C THR A 31 -10.35 4.54 7.63
N ARG A 32 -9.31 3.70 7.62
CA ARG A 32 -9.44 2.26 7.67
C ARG A 32 -10.00 1.77 9.01
N ILE A 33 -9.39 2.22 10.10
CA ILE A 33 -9.84 1.86 11.46
C ILE A 33 -11.28 2.33 11.69
N ALA A 34 -11.61 3.54 11.24
CA ALA A 34 -12.98 4.07 11.33
C ALA A 34 -13.98 3.19 10.56
N GLY A 35 -13.61 2.71 9.37
CA GLY A 35 -14.43 1.77 8.60
C GLY A 35 -14.68 0.47 9.36
N ILE A 36 -13.63 -0.13 9.94
CA ILE A 36 -13.75 -1.36 10.72
C ILE A 36 -14.67 -1.17 11.93
N ILE A 37 -14.50 -0.07 12.68
CA ILE A 37 -15.32 0.23 13.87
C ILE A 37 -16.77 0.47 13.48
N ALA A 38 -17.01 1.20 12.40
CA ALA A 38 -18.36 1.51 11.91
C ALA A 38 -19.00 0.35 11.15
N LYS A 39 -18.28 -0.77 10.94
CA LYS A 39 -18.70 -1.93 10.13
C LYS A 39 -19.09 -1.57 8.70
N TYR A 40 -18.47 -0.54 8.14
CA TYR A 40 -18.60 -0.14 6.74
C TYR A 40 -17.32 -0.46 5.97
N GLU A 41 -17.45 -1.04 4.79
CA GLU A 41 -16.34 -1.11 3.86
C GLU A 41 -16.18 0.24 3.17
N ILE A 42 -15.12 0.97 3.55
CA ILE A 42 -14.77 2.21 2.86
C ILE A 42 -14.02 1.83 1.59
N TYR A 43 -14.73 1.88 0.47
CA TYR A 43 -14.18 1.62 -0.85
C TYR A 43 -13.61 2.92 -1.45
N ILE A 44 -12.30 2.92 -1.74
CA ILE A 44 -11.67 4.04 -2.43
C ILE A 44 -11.71 3.75 -3.92
N LYS A 45 -12.54 4.46 -4.67
CA LYS A 45 -12.74 4.26 -6.12
C LYS A 45 -11.46 4.44 -6.95
N THR A 46 -10.46 5.18 -6.42
CA THR A 46 -9.17 5.49 -7.07
C THR A 46 -7.99 4.96 -6.24
N ASP A 47 -8.04 3.69 -5.86
CA ASP A 47 -7.04 2.99 -5.05
C ASP A 47 -5.62 3.08 -5.62
N TRP A 48 -5.48 2.98 -6.96
CA TRP A 48 -4.20 3.13 -7.64
C TRP A 48 -3.57 4.52 -7.43
N ALA A 49 -4.37 5.59 -7.46
CA ALA A 49 -3.88 6.95 -7.25
C ALA A 49 -3.39 7.14 -5.81
N VAL A 50 -4.13 6.58 -4.84
CA VAL A 50 -3.76 6.58 -3.42
C VAL A 50 -2.43 5.85 -3.20
N ALA A 51 -2.25 4.69 -3.83
CA ALA A 51 -1.03 3.91 -3.73
C ALA A 51 0.17 4.62 -4.39
N VAL A 52 -0.04 5.23 -5.56
CA VAL A 52 1.01 6.00 -6.27
C VAL A 52 1.44 7.21 -5.45
N VAL A 53 0.50 7.96 -4.87
CA VAL A 53 0.83 9.10 -3.99
C VAL A 53 1.60 8.62 -2.76
N GLY A 54 1.18 7.53 -2.13
CA GLY A 54 1.88 6.92 -1.00
C GLY A 54 3.32 6.52 -1.36
N ALA A 55 3.51 5.84 -2.48
CA ALA A 55 4.82 5.43 -2.99
C ALA A 55 5.72 6.64 -3.31
N ALA A 56 5.17 7.68 -3.94
CA ALA A 56 5.91 8.91 -4.27
C ALA A 56 6.37 9.65 -3.01
N LEU A 57 5.50 9.78 -2.01
CA LEU A 57 5.84 10.40 -0.73
C LEU A 57 6.90 9.59 0.03
N ALA A 58 6.75 8.26 0.07
CA ALA A 58 7.70 7.37 0.73
C ALA A 58 9.07 7.40 0.03
N LEU A 59 9.11 7.36 -1.30
CA LEU A 59 10.35 7.53 -2.09
C LEU A 59 10.97 8.90 -1.87
N GLY A 60 10.15 9.96 -1.86
CA GLY A 60 10.59 11.31 -1.51
C GLY A 60 11.24 11.38 -0.14
N THR A 61 10.69 10.66 0.85
CA THR A 61 11.28 10.53 2.20
C THR A 61 12.64 9.83 2.16
N VAL A 62 12.79 8.75 1.39
CA VAL A 62 14.09 8.08 1.21
C VAL A 62 15.12 9.03 0.63
N ILE A 63 14.80 9.69 -0.48
CA ILE A 63 15.70 10.63 -1.16
C ILE A 63 16.07 11.78 -0.20
N ALA A 64 15.09 12.39 0.45
CA ALA A 64 15.30 13.50 1.37
C ALA A 64 16.17 13.10 2.56
N THR A 65 15.97 11.92 3.14
CA THR A 65 16.77 11.41 4.26
C THR A 65 18.20 11.06 3.84
N GLU A 66 18.41 10.51 2.65
CA GLU A 66 19.76 10.23 2.13
C GLU A 66 20.55 11.53 1.85
N ILE A 67 19.91 12.56 1.27
CA ILE A 67 20.54 13.87 1.03
C ILE A 67 20.94 14.51 2.36
N ALA A 68 20.08 14.45 3.37
CA ALA A 68 20.31 15.07 4.68
C ALA A 68 21.17 14.21 5.62
N ARG A 69 21.60 13.01 5.22
CA ARG A 69 22.29 12.03 6.06
C ARG A 69 23.63 12.51 6.62
N LYS A 70 24.27 13.48 5.99
CA LYS A 70 25.56 14.06 6.46
C LYS A 70 25.42 14.78 7.80
N GLU A 71 24.22 15.11 8.23
CA GLU A 71 23.94 15.77 9.49
C GLU A 71 23.16 14.88 10.46
N PRO A 72 23.38 15.04 11.79
CA PRO A 72 22.66 14.26 12.78
C PRO A 72 21.15 14.63 12.78
N PHE A 73 20.31 13.65 12.48
CA PHE A 73 18.85 13.81 12.61
C PHE A 73 18.44 13.93 14.07
N PRO A 74 17.56 14.88 14.41
CA PRO A 74 16.96 14.95 15.73
C PRO A 74 16.27 13.64 16.11
N VAL A 75 16.35 13.23 17.36
CA VAL A 75 15.78 11.97 17.88
C VAL A 75 14.30 11.84 17.53
N PHE A 76 13.56 12.93 17.61
CA PHE A 76 12.14 12.96 17.25
C PHE A 76 11.86 12.46 15.83
N TYR A 77 12.62 12.92 14.83
CA TYR A 77 12.43 12.49 13.43
C TYR A 77 12.87 11.04 13.21
N ARG A 78 13.85 10.55 13.98
CA ARG A 78 14.25 9.13 13.93
C ARG A 78 13.13 8.23 14.44
N VAL A 79 12.52 8.58 15.57
CA VAL A 79 11.36 7.86 16.12
C VAL A 79 10.19 7.91 15.13
N LEU A 80 9.93 9.07 14.55
CA LEU A 80 8.87 9.24 13.57
C LEU A 80 9.06 8.33 12.35
N LEU A 81 10.28 8.23 11.80
CA LEU A 81 10.61 7.33 10.70
C LEU A 81 10.42 5.86 11.07
N ILE A 82 10.78 5.45 12.29
CA ILE A 82 10.53 4.08 12.75
C ILE A 82 9.02 3.80 12.83
N LEU A 83 8.24 4.74 13.32
CA LEU A 83 6.78 4.60 13.43
C LEU A 83 6.07 4.58 12.07
N THR A 84 6.67 5.14 11.00
CA THR A 84 6.08 5.03 9.65
C THR A 84 5.99 3.58 9.16
N VAL A 85 6.84 2.67 9.66
CA VAL A 85 6.85 1.27 9.23
C VAL A 85 5.54 0.55 9.59
N PRO A 86 5.15 0.41 10.87
CA PRO A 86 3.90 -0.26 11.22
C PRO A 86 2.68 0.47 10.64
N VAL A 87 2.72 1.81 10.59
CA VAL A 87 1.62 2.59 10.02
C VAL A 87 1.50 2.35 8.51
N SER A 88 2.62 2.23 7.78
CA SER A 88 2.59 1.92 6.35
C SER A 88 2.00 0.52 6.09
N ILE A 89 2.33 -0.48 6.90
CA ILE A 89 1.78 -1.83 6.77
C ILE A 89 0.25 -1.80 6.98
N VAL A 90 -0.22 -1.17 8.05
CA VAL A 90 -1.66 -1.07 8.36
C VAL A 90 -2.42 -0.32 7.26
N SER A 91 -1.85 0.78 6.75
CA SER A 91 -2.50 1.62 5.74
C SER A 91 -2.54 0.97 4.36
N THR A 92 -1.53 0.17 4.01
CA THR A 92 -1.39 -0.38 2.65
C THR A 92 -1.89 -1.82 2.50
N PHE A 93 -2.00 -2.57 3.61
CA PHE A 93 -2.47 -3.97 3.59
C PHE A 93 -3.75 -4.18 2.78
N PRO A 94 -4.78 -3.32 2.89
CA PRO A 94 -5.99 -3.49 2.11
C PRO A 94 -5.81 -3.24 0.61
N LEU A 95 -4.87 -2.37 0.23
CA LEU A 95 -4.56 -2.11 -1.17
C LEU A 95 -3.89 -3.33 -1.82
N ILE A 96 -3.16 -4.12 -1.03
CA ILE A 96 -2.54 -5.38 -1.47
C ILE A 96 -3.60 -6.47 -1.59
N SER A 97 -4.51 -6.57 -0.62
CA SER A 97 -5.53 -7.63 -0.57
C SER A 97 -6.71 -7.40 -1.52
N GLN A 98 -6.91 -6.21 -2.04
CA GLN A 98 -7.95 -5.93 -3.04
C GLN A 98 -7.53 -6.49 -4.40
N ARG A 99 -8.13 -7.63 -4.76
CA ARG A 99 -7.94 -8.29 -6.05
C ARG A 99 -8.45 -7.38 -7.17
N GLY A 100 -7.59 -6.68 -7.88
CA GLY A 100 -8.05 -5.93 -9.03
C GLY A 100 -7.07 -4.94 -9.61
N ASN A 101 -6.26 -4.27 -8.81
CA ASN A 101 -5.40 -3.21 -9.31
C ASN A 101 -3.93 -3.48 -9.05
N ILE A 102 -3.24 -3.98 -10.07
CA ILE A 102 -1.80 -4.27 -10.03
C ILE A 102 -0.99 -3.03 -9.60
N ALA A 103 -1.35 -1.84 -10.10
CA ALA A 103 -0.66 -0.60 -9.75
C ALA A 103 -0.83 -0.25 -8.27
N ALA A 104 -2.02 -0.48 -7.69
CA ALA A 104 -2.26 -0.28 -6.26
C ALA A 104 -1.41 -1.24 -5.42
N THR A 105 -1.34 -2.50 -5.79
CA THR A 105 -0.53 -3.51 -5.10
C THR A 105 0.95 -3.15 -5.11
N PHE A 106 1.52 -2.84 -6.28
CA PHE A 106 2.93 -2.44 -6.39
C PHE A 106 3.23 -1.14 -5.66
N GLY A 107 2.35 -0.14 -5.76
CA GLY A 107 2.49 1.12 -5.02
C GLY A 107 2.47 0.94 -3.51
N ALA A 108 1.60 0.06 -3.02
CA ALA A 108 1.51 -0.30 -1.60
C ALA A 108 2.80 -0.98 -1.10
N VAL A 109 3.28 -2.00 -1.81
CA VAL A 109 4.54 -2.70 -1.49
C VAL A 109 5.73 -1.73 -1.54
N ALA A 110 5.82 -0.88 -2.57
CA ALA A 110 6.86 0.13 -2.68
C ALA A 110 6.85 1.11 -1.49
N THR A 111 5.66 1.51 -1.02
CA THR A 111 5.51 2.38 0.16
C THR A 111 6.12 1.73 1.40
N VAL A 112 5.80 0.47 1.68
CA VAL A 112 6.34 -0.26 2.84
C VAL A 112 7.85 -0.41 2.74
N ILE A 113 8.38 -0.80 1.57
CA ILE A 113 9.81 -0.96 1.33
C ILE A 113 10.56 0.36 1.56
N CYS A 114 10.06 1.48 1.02
CA CYS A 114 10.65 2.80 1.20
C CYS A 114 10.63 3.24 2.67
N CYS A 115 9.54 3.03 3.40
CA CYS A 115 9.44 3.34 4.83
C CYS A 115 10.43 2.50 5.66
N LEU A 116 10.54 1.21 5.37
CA LEU A 116 11.53 0.32 6.00
C LEU A 116 12.96 0.79 5.73
N PHE A 117 13.28 1.11 4.48
CA PHE A 117 14.61 1.59 4.11
C PHE A 117 14.97 2.89 4.84
N ALA A 118 14.08 3.88 4.87
CA ALA A 118 14.29 5.14 5.57
C ALA A 118 14.46 4.93 7.09
N ALA A 119 13.67 4.05 7.70
CA ALA A 119 13.76 3.73 9.13
C ALA A 119 15.10 3.06 9.48
N ILE A 120 15.56 2.10 8.68
CA ILE A 120 16.83 1.39 8.93
C ILE A 120 18.03 2.33 8.74
N ARG A 121 18.01 3.12 7.66
CA ARG A 121 19.18 3.96 7.30
C ARG A 121 19.37 5.16 8.22
N VAL A 122 18.30 5.75 8.69
CA VAL A 122 18.33 7.02 9.43
C VAL A 122 17.72 6.91 10.82
N GLY A 123 16.64 6.14 10.96
CA GLY A 123 15.92 5.98 12.22
C GLY A 123 16.73 5.20 13.25
N LEU A 124 17.38 4.10 12.84
CA LEU A 124 18.09 3.21 13.75
C LEU A 124 19.58 3.58 13.92
N PRO A 125 20.17 3.37 15.11
CA PRO A 125 21.61 3.42 15.30
C PRO A 125 22.31 2.36 14.45
N PRO A 126 23.55 2.62 13.94
CA PRO A 126 24.27 1.71 13.03
C PRO A 126 24.42 0.27 13.55
N LYS A 127 24.54 0.09 14.87
CA LYS A 127 24.66 -1.23 15.51
C LYS A 127 23.43 -2.11 15.33
N PHE A 128 22.27 -1.52 15.07
CA PHE A 128 21.03 -2.26 14.84
C PHE A 128 20.71 -2.44 13.34
N GLY A 129 21.54 -1.92 12.45
CA GLY A 129 21.32 -1.98 11.01
C GLY A 129 21.17 -3.41 10.47
N ILE A 130 22.09 -4.33 10.86
CA ILE A 130 22.05 -5.73 10.40
C ILE A 130 20.82 -6.47 10.92
N PRO A 131 20.54 -6.53 12.26
CA PRO A 131 19.35 -7.23 12.73
C PRO A 131 18.06 -6.60 12.20
N ALA A 132 17.98 -5.28 12.07
CA ALA A 132 16.82 -4.62 11.48
C ALA A 132 16.63 -4.98 10.01
N SER A 133 17.71 -5.12 9.23
CA SER A 133 17.63 -5.56 7.84
C SER A 133 17.11 -7.00 7.72
N LEU A 134 17.52 -7.90 8.62
CA LEU A 134 17.00 -9.27 8.65
C LEU A 134 15.51 -9.32 9.00
N ILE A 135 15.10 -8.55 10.02
CA ILE A 135 13.67 -8.44 10.38
C ILE A 135 12.86 -7.84 9.22
N SER A 136 13.42 -6.84 8.52
CA SER A 136 12.76 -6.24 7.35
C SER A 136 12.56 -7.25 6.22
N LEU A 137 13.52 -8.15 6.01
CA LEU A 137 13.39 -9.22 5.03
C LEU A 137 12.20 -10.14 5.36
N LEU A 138 12.00 -10.47 6.65
CA LEU A 138 10.86 -11.25 7.10
C LEU A 138 9.50 -10.58 6.87
N ILE A 139 9.48 -9.26 6.73
CA ILE A 139 8.26 -8.48 6.40
C ILE A 139 8.10 -8.36 4.88
N VAL A 140 9.17 -7.99 4.18
CA VAL A 140 9.12 -7.71 2.74
C VAL A 140 8.87 -8.98 1.92
N VAL A 141 9.49 -10.11 2.29
CA VAL A 141 9.33 -11.36 1.53
C VAL A 141 7.87 -11.84 1.51
N PRO A 142 7.15 -11.95 2.65
CA PRO A 142 5.74 -12.31 2.63
C PRO A 142 4.87 -11.32 1.85
N LEU A 143 5.13 -10.00 1.97
CA LEU A 143 4.40 -8.99 1.20
C LEU A 143 4.61 -9.12 -0.31
N CYS A 144 5.84 -9.40 -0.74
CA CYS A 144 6.14 -9.64 -2.15
C CYS A 144 5.49 -10.94 -2.66
N ILE A 145 5.47 -12.00 -1.84
CA ILE A 145 4.81 -13.25 -2.16
C ILE A 145 3.30 -13.02 -2.28
N ASP A 146 2.67 -12.34 -1.32
CA ASP A 146 1.25 -12.03 -1.36
C ASP A 146 0.89 -11.16 -2.57
N ALA A 147 1.68 -10.12 -2.86
CA ALA A 147 1.53 -9.30 -4.06
C ALA A 147 1.66 -10.13 -5.35
N PHE A 148 2.64 -11.05 -5.41
CA PHE A 148 2.83 -11.93 -6.55
C PHE A 148 1.62 -12.83 -6.76
N PHE A 149 1.14 -13.49 -5.71
CA PHE A 149 -0.05 -14.34 -5.81
C PHE A 149 -1.29 -13.53 -6.15
N THR A 150 -1.47 -12.33 -5.60
CA THR A 150 -2.58 -11.44 -5.94
C THR A 150 -2.59 -11.11 -7.43
N VAL A 151 -1.42 -10.85 -8.03
CA VAL A 151 -1.29 -10.57 -9.46
C VAL A 151 -1.52 -11.82 -10.30
N MET A 152 -0.91 -12.94 -9.92
CA MET A 152 -1.00 -14.21 -10.66
C MET A 152 -2.41 -14.80 -10.62
N LEU A 153 -3.09 -14.67 -9.47
CA LEU A 153 -4.42 -15.21 -9.26
C LEU A 153 -5.53 -14.19 -9.52
N LYS A 154 -5.21 -13.06 -10.13
CA LYS A 154 -6.18 -11.98 -10.39
C LYS A 154 -7.45 -12.48 -11.10
N ASN A 155 -7.27 -13.40 -12.06
CA ASN A 155 -8.36 -13.93 -12.84
C ASN A 155 -8.89 -15.29 -12.29
N PHE A 156 -8.35 -15.75 -11.15
CA PHE A 156 -8.82 -16.98 -10.52
C PHE A 156 -10.08 -16.68 -9.71
N GLY A 157 -11.16 -17.40 -10.03
CA GLY A 157 -12.46 -17.24 -9.39
C GLY A 157 -13.18 -15.95 -9.81
N GLU A 158 -12.83 -15.36 -10.96
CA GLU A 158 -13.58 -14.25 -11.51
C GLU A 158 -14.92 -14.77 -12.03
N THR A 159 -16.00 -14.30 -11.41
CA THR A 159 -17.36 -14.64 -11.79
C THR A 159 -17.86 -13.60 -12.78
N THR A 160 -18.14 -13.98 -14.00
CA THR A 160 -18.69 -13.10 -15.03
C THR A 160 -20.08 -13.53 -15.40
N VAL A 161 -21.02 -12.57 -15.45
CA VAL A 161 -22.35 -12.80 -16.04
C VAL A 161 -22.16 -12.79 -17.55
N VAL A 162 -22.36 -13.94 -18.17
CA VAL A 162 -22.17 -14.15 -19.61
C VAL A 162 -23.41 -13.73 -20.37
N ASP A 163 -24.58 -14.03 -19.80
CA ASP A 163 -25.86 -13.71 -20.44
C ASP A 163 -26.97 -13.58 -19.39
N THR A 164 -28.03 -12.88 -19.75
CA THR A 164 -29.19 -12.65 -18.90
C THR A 164 -30.46 -12.95 -19.67
N PHE A 165 -31.34 -13.71 -19.07
CA PHE A 165 -32.62 -14.12 -19.67
C PHE A 165 -33.77 -13.66 -18.79
N GLU A 166 -34.76 -13.08 -19.39
CA GLU A 166 -35.99 -12.70 -18.74
C GLU A 166 -37.14 -13.61 -19.26
N SER A 167 -37.99 -14.10 -18.34
CA SER A 167 -39.15 -14.90 -18.76
C SER A 167 -40.13 -14.07 -19.57
N THR A 168 -40.88 -14.69 -20.47
CA THR A 168 -41.87 -14.01 -21.34
C THR A 168 -42.96 -13.27 -20.59
N ASP A 169 -43.20 -13.64 -19.34
CA ASP A 169 -44.18 -13.03 -18.44
C ASP A 169 -43.54 -12.03 -17.46
N GLY A 170 -42.24 -11.82 -17.54
CA GLY A 170 -41.49 -10.91 -16.67
C GLY A 170 -41.42 -11.33 -15.19
N THR A 171 -41.80 -12.58 -14.86
CA THR A 171 -41.91 -13.06 -13.49
C THR A 171 -40.57 -13.55 -12.97
N TYR A 172 -39.68 -14.05 -13.83
CA TYR A 172 -38.40 -14.61 -13.48
C TYR A 172 -37.29 -13.98 -14.29
N TYR A 173 -36.14 -13.87 -13.64
CA TYR A 173 -34.88 -13.38 -14.21
C TYR A 173 -33.80 -14.43 -13.98
N ALA A 174 -33.06 -14.80 -15.00
CA ALA A 174 -32.00 -15.78 -14.92
C ALA A 174 -30.69 -15.21 -15.43
N GLU A 175 -29.61 -15.44 -14.69
CA GLU A 175 -28.24 -15.08 -15.06
C GLU A 175 -27.43 -16.34 -15.38
N LEU A 176 -26.80 -16.34 -16.55
CA LEU A 176 -25.79 -17.33 -16.89
C LEU A 176 -24.44 -16.82 -16.38
N ILE A 177 -23.91 -17.49 -15.38
CA ILE A 177 -22.68 -17.10 -14.69
C ILE A 177 -21.58 -18.06 -15.07
N SER A 178 -20.47 -17.53 -15.56
CA SER A 178 -19.23 -18.27 -15.78
C SER A 178 -18.24 -17.98 -14.66
N ASP A 179 -17.84 -19.01 -13.94
CA ASP A 179 -16.79 -18.94 -12.93
C ASP A 179 -15.48 -19.42 -13.57
N SER A 180 -14.48 -18.54 -13.66
CA SER A 180 -13.15 -18.89 -14.17
C SER A 180 -12.28 -19.42 -13.04
N GLU A 181 -11.85 -20.68 -13.14
CA GLU A 181 -10.89 -21.30 -12.23
C GLU A 181 -9.43 -21.22 -12.78
N GLY A 182 -9.19 -20.31 -13.73
CA GLY A 182 -7.90 -20.12 -14.38
C GLY A 182 -7.46 -21.35 -15.17
N ALA A 183 -6.22 -21.80 -14.98
CA ALA A 183 -5.64 -22.94 -15.70
C ALA A 183 -6.30 -24.30 -15.36
N LEU A 184 -7.10 -24.37 -14.30
CA LEU A 184 -7.82 -25.59 -13.87
C LEU A 184 -9.18 -25.75 -14.55
N GLY A 185 -9.59 -24.81 -15.39
CA GLY A 185 -10.88 -24.82 -16.07
C GLY A 185 -11.83 -23.77 -15.54
N GLY A 186 -13.11 -23.95 -15.81
CA GLY A 186 -14.17 -23.08 -15.33
C GLY A 186 -15.48 -23.84 -15.24
N SER A 187 -16.39 -23.37 -14.43
CA SER A 187 -17.76 -23.89 -14.32
C SER A 187 -18.76 -22.83 -14.78
N THR A 188 -19.86 -23.29 -15.34
CA THR A 188 -20.97 -22.43 -15.73
C THR A 188 -22.19 -22.80 -14.91
N ARG A 189 -22.83 -21.83 -14.30
CA ARG A 189 -24.04 -22.04 -13.50
C ARG A 189 -25.12 -21.02 -13.87
N VAL A 190 -26.36 -21.41 -13.70
CA VAL A 190 -27.52 -20.53 -13.89
C VAL A 190 -28.08 -20.19 -12.51
N LYS A 191 -28.25 -18.89 -12.24
CA LYS A 191 -29.02 -18.40 -11.10
C LYS A 191 -30.35 -17.88 -11.60
N VAL A 192 -31.44 -18.28 -10.94
CA VAL A 192 -32.78 -17.79 -11.22
C VAL A 192 -33.28 -17.00 -10.01
N TYR A 193 -33.82 -15.82 -10.27
CA TYR A 193 -34.33 -14.90 -9.27
C TYR A 193 -35.82 -14.71 -9.43
#